data_5fd0cee359f873844d9c71b7f7de3506
#
_entry.id   5fd0cee359f873844d9c71b7f7de3506
#
_cell.length_a   1.000
_cell.length_b   1.000
_cell.length_c   1.000
_cell.angle_alpha   90.00
_cell.angle_beta   90.00
_cell.angle_gamma   90.00
#
_symmetry.space_group_name_H-M   'P 1'
#
loop_
_entity.id
_entity.type
_entity.pdbx_description
1 polymer ?
#
loop_
_entity_poly.entity_id
_entity_poly.type
_entity_poly.pdbx_seq_one_letter_code
_entity_poly.pdbx_strand_id
1 'polypeptide(L)'
;MLIERTQPFWTDTGGHRAFKQQYALKILQSRYVLCPRGIGTSTFRLFETMQSGRVPVILSDAWVPPAGIDWDAFSLRVPERDIGRLPEICHEALPRWDGMAAEARRVWQEWFSPAGMGKLVRSSIEDIRRTRHFGEGFYRLGWPLRRSVANFRQTAAHAVSRLRRRS
;
A
#
# COMPACT_ATOMS: atom_id res chain seq x y z
N MET A 1 3.61 1.89 -22.00
CA MET A 1 2.87 1.80 -20.73
C MET A 1 1.41 1.50 -21.04
N LEU A 2 0.87 0.39 -20.57
CA LEU A 2 -0.54 0.03 -20.78
C LEU A 2 -1.36 0.60 -19.63
N ILE A 3 -2.27 1.53 -19.90
CA ILE A 3 -3.22 2.08 -18.92
C ILE A 3 -4.60 1.59 -19.30
N GLU A 4 -5.15 0.67 -18.51
CA GLU A 4 -6.52 0.18 -18.67
C GLU A 4 -7.40 0.70 -17.52
N ARG A 5 -8.59 1.19 -17.88
CA ARG A 5 -9.66 1.44 -16.90
C ARG A 5 -10.31 0.10 -16.55
N THR A 6 -10.18 -0.32 -15.30
CA THR A 6 -10.91 -1.48 -14.78
C THR A 6 -12.31 -1.05 -14.34
N GLN A 7 -13.30 -1.91 -14.58
CA GLN A 7 -14.65 -1.70 -14.06
C GLN A 7 -14.67 -1.71 -12.52
N PRO A 8 -15.57 -0.97 -11.86
CA PRO A 8 -15.65 -0.96 -10.41
C PRO A 8 -15.90 -2.37 -9.88
N PHE A 9 -15.08 -2.83 -8.94
CA PHE A 9 -15.15 -4.16 -8.31
C PHE A 9 -16.54 -4.50 -7.72
N TRP A 10 -17.31 -3.48 -7.37
CA TRP A 10 -18.59 -3.61 -6.65
C TRP A 10 -19.81 -3.84 -7.55
N THR A 11 -19.68 -3.84 -8.85
CA THR A 11 -20.82 -3.88 -9.79
C THR A 11 -21.10 -5.25 -10.40
N ASP A 12 -20.22 -6.25 -10.21
CA ASP A 12 -20.37 -7.56 -10.83
C ASP A 12 -20.56 -8.67 -9.80
N THR A 13 -21.74 -9.23 -9.73
CA THR A 13 -22.10 -10.35 -8.85
C THR A 13 -21.80 -11.74 -9.43
N GLY A 14 -21.51 -11.83 -10.72
CA GLY A 14 -21.29 -13.12 -11.42
C GLY A 14 -19.85 -13.39 -11.87
N GLY A 15 -19.03 -12.38 -12.03
CA GLY A 15 -17.68 -12.46 -12.65
C GLY A 15 -16.49 -12.48 -11.69
N HIS A 16 -16.69 -12.52 -10.38
CA HIS A 16 -15.61 -12.35 -9.40
C HIS A 16 -14.39 -13.27 -9.59
N ARG A 17 -14.61 -14.51 -10.01
CA ARG A 17 -13.49 -15.47 -10.20
C ARG A 17 -12.68 -15.13 -11.44
N ALA A 18 -13.33 -14.86 -12.55
CA ALA A 18 -12.68 -14.46 -13.80
C ALA A 18 -11.96 -13.12 -13.65
N PHE A 19 -12.57 -12.15 -12.97
CA PHE A 19 -11.95 -10.86 -12.67
C PHE A 19 -10.68 -11.01 -11.82
N LYS A 20 -10.71 -11.82 -10.75
CA LYS A 20 -9.53 -12.10 -9.91
C LYS A 20 -8.42 -12.76 -10.70
N GLN A 21 -8.74 -13.70 -11.59
CA GLN A 21 -7.75 -14.35 -12.45
C GLN A 21 -7.11 -13.36 -13.43
N GLN A 22 -7.92 -12.54 -14.11
CA GLN A 22 -7.39 -11.51 -15.02
C GLN A 22 -6.53 -10.48 -14.29
N TYR A 23 -6.95 -10.05 -13.10
CA TYR A 23 -6.18 -9.15 -12.26
C TYR A 23 -4.81 -9.75 -11.88
N ALA A 24 -4.78 -11.00 -11.43
CA ALA A 24 -3.55 -11.71 -11.10
C ALA A 24 -2.62 -11.86 -12.32
N LEU A 25 -3.18 -12.19 -13.49
CA LEU A 25 -2.43 -12.28 -14.73
C LEU A 25 -1.81 -10.93 -15.13
N LYS A 26 -2.53 -9.82 -14.99
CA LYS A 26 -2.01 -8.48 -15.26
C LYS A 26 -0.83 -8.14 -14.35
N ILE A 27 -0.90 -8.48 -13.06
CA ILE A 27 0.22 -8.33 -12.15
C ILE A 27 1.42 -9.15 -12.63
N LEU A 28 1.21 -10.43 -12.97
CA LEU A 28 2.28 -11.33 -13.42
C LEU A 28 2.92 -10.91 -14.76
N GLN A 29 2.18 -10.25 -15.63
CA GLN A 29 2.67 -9.71 -16.91
C GLN A 29 3.38 -8.36 -16.78
N SER A 30 3.25 -7.70 -15.63
CA SER A 30 3.83 -6.39 -15.38
C SER A 30 5.19 -6.53 -14.69
N ARG A 31 6.17 -5.69 -15.02
CA ARG A 31 7.40 -5.55 -14.24
C ARG A 31 7.18 -4.71 -12.99
N TYR A 32 6.53 -3.58 -13.15
CA TYR A 32 6.18 -2.63 -12.10
C TYR A 32 4.67 -2.58 -11.94
N VAL A 33 4.20 -2.53 -10.72
CA VAL A 33 2.77 -2.43 -10.42
C VAL A 33 2.52 -1.18 -9.58
N LEU A 34 1.69 -0.28 -10.09
CA LEU A 34 1.32 0.93 -9.37
C LEU A 34 0.46 0.60 -8.15
N CYS A 35 0.91 1.04 -7.00
CA CYS A 35 0.27 0.84 -5.71
C CYS A 35 -0.16 2.19 -5.11
N PRO A 36 -1.14 2.89 -5.72
CA PRO A 36 -1.64 4.12 -5.16
C PRO A 36 -2.34 3.84 -3.83
N ARG A 37 -2.34 4.83 -2.95
CA ARG A 37 -3.12 4.76 -1.70
C ARG A 37 -4.60 4.47 -1.99
N GLY A 38 -5.23 3.71 -1.09
CA GLY A 38 -6.66 3.46 -1.11
C GLY A 38 -7.44 4.48 -0.27
N ILE A 39 -8.45 4.01 0.46
CA ILE A 39 -9.18 4.81 1.46
C ILE A 39 -8.22 5.23 2.59
N GLY A 40 -7.27 4.35 2.97
CA GLY A 40 -6.16 4.64 3.88
C GLY A 40 -4.89 5.00 3.12
N THR A 41 -3.77 5.06 3.84
CA THR A 41 -2.44 5.37 3.30
C THR A 41 -1.78 4.18 2.60
N SER A 42 -2.29 2.96 2.79
CA SER A 42 -1.80 1.71 2.19
C SER A 42 -2.84 1.10 1.25
N THR A 43 -2.40 0.09 0.49
CA THR A 43 -3.25 -0.67 -0.43
C THR A 43 -2.90 -2.15 -0.39
N PHE A 44 -3.88 -3.04 -0.54
CA PHE A 44 -3.65 -4.49 -0.63
C PHE A 44 -2.80 -4.86 -1.86
N ARG A 45 -2.91 -4.08 -2.93
CA ARG A 45 -2.13 -4.28 -4.16
C ARG A 45 -0.62 -4.30 -3.92
N LEU A 46 -0.12 -3.56 -2.93
CA LEU A 46 1.28 -3.58 -2.53
C LEU A 46 1.73 -5.01 -2.17
N PHE A 47 1.00 -5.66 -1.30
CA PHE A 47 1.33 -7.01 -0.82
C PHE A 47 1.08 -8.10 -1.86
N GLU A 48 0.04 -7.95 -2.70
CA GLU A 48 -0.23 -8.84 -3.84
C GLU A 48 0.88 -8.75 -4.90
N THR A 49 1.42 -7.55 -5.12
CA THR A 49 2.56 -7.31 -6.01
C THR A 49 3.82 -8.02 -5.51
N MET A 50 4.16 -7.84 -4.24
CA MET A 50 5.29 -8.50 -3.59
C MET A 50 5.12 -10.03 -3.62
N GLN A 51 3.93 -10.53 -3.33
CA GLN A 51 3.58 -11.96 -3.41
C GLN A 51 3.85 -12.54 -4.80
N SER A 52 3.59 -11.75 -5.83
CA SER A 52 3.78 -12.14 -7.22
C SER A 52 5.22 -11.99 -7.71
N GLY A 53 6.16 -11.55 -6.86
CA GLY A 53 7.55 -11.29 -7.26
C GLY A 53 7.63 -10.18 -8.29
N ARG A 54 6.87 -9.10 -8.10
CA ARG A 54 6.90 -7.91 -8.94
C ARG A 54 7.29 -6.70 -8.09
N VAL A 55 7.81 -5.67 -8.75
CA VAL A 55 8.28 -4.46 -8.05
C VAL A 55 7.12 -3.50 -7.83
N PRO A 56 6.74 -3.21 -6.58
CA PRO A 56 5.69 -2.26 -6.30
C PRO A 56 6.19 -0.82 -6.46
N VAL A 57 5.36 0.02 -7.08
CA VAL A 57 5.56 1.47 -7.16
C VAL A 57 4.58 2.11 -6.19
N ILE A 58 5.07 2.57 -5.07
CA ILE A 58 4.27 3.10 -3.97
C ILE A 58 3.99 4.57 -4.21
N LEU A 59 2.70 4.91 -4.34
CA LEU A 59 2.20 6.27 -4.57
C LEU A 59 1.37 6.69 -3.34
N SER A 60 2.06 7.05 -2.26
CA SER A 60 1.43 7.50 -1.04
C SER A 60 2.43 8.25 -0.17
N ASP A 61 2.29 9.57 -0.10
CA ASP A 61 3.18 10.43 0.71
C ASP A 61 2.99 10.20 2.21
N ALA A 62 1.77 9.81 2.62
CA ALA A 62 1.43 9.61 4.03
C ALA A 62 1.60 8.16 4.51
N TRP A 63 2.10 7.25 3.65
CA TRP A 63 2.30 5.86 4.06
C TRP A 63 3.54 5.73 4.97
N VAL A 64 3.34 5.11 6.12
CA VAL A 64 4.40 4.77 7.05
C VAL A 64 4.73 3.27 6.87
N PRO A 65 5.94 2.95 6.39
CA PRO A 65 6.34 1.57 6.19
C PRO A 65 6.54 0.85 7.54
N PRO A 66 6.24 -0.45 7.63
CA PRO A 66 6.65 -1.26 8.77
C PRO A 66 8.15 -1.20 9.02
N ALA A 67 8.54 -1.05 10.29
CA ALA A 67 9.93 -1.00 10.70
C ALA A 67 10.67 -2.33 10.50
N GLY A 68 11.99 -2.28 10.32
CA GLY A 68 12.83 -3.46 10.19
C GLY A 68 12.86 -4.08 8.78
N ILE A 69 12.27 -3.42 7.81
CA ILE A 69 12.27 -3.82 6.39
C ILE A 69 12.88 -2.70 5.55
N ASP A 70 13.87 -3.04 4.74
CA ASP A 70 14.45 -2.10 3.76
C ASP A 70 13.57 -2.04 2.50
N TRP A 71 12.62 -1.11 2.51
CA TRP A 71 11.66 -0.93 1.43
C TRP A 71 12.30 -0.42 0.14
N ASP A 72 13.39 0.30 0.22
CA ASP A 72 14.06 0.89 -0.94
C ASP A 72 14.85 -0.19 -1.73
N ALA A 73 15.15 -1.33 -1.11
CA ALA A 73 15.79 -2.46 -1.78
C ALA A 73 14.90 -3.12 -2.85
N PHE A 74 13.56 -3.03 -2.73
CA PHE A 74 12.65 -3.77 -3.61
C PHE A 74 11.43 -2.98 -4.09
N SER A 75 11.28 -1.72 -3.72
CA SER A 75 10.16 -0.89 -4.16
C SER A 75 10.63 0.46 -4.70
N LEU A 76 9.78 1.10 -5.48
CA LEU A 76 9.94 2.48 -5.90
C LEU A 76 8.94 3.33 -5.14
N ARG A 77 9.43 4.26 -4.31
CA ARG A 77 8.58 5.23 -3.59
C ARG A 77 8.58 6.52 -4.36
N VAL A 78 7.43 6.84 -4.95
CA VAL A 78 7.29 8.03 -5.81
C VAL A 78 6.29 8.99 -5.15
N PRO A 79 6.69 10.24 -4.87
CA PRO A 79 5.79 11.25 -4.36
C PRO A 79 4.57 11.45 -5.26
N GLU A 80 3.40 11.69 -4.68
CA GLU A 80 2.16 11.86 -5.45
C GLU A 80 2.25 13.00 -6.49
N ARG A 81 3.05 14.03 -6.22
CA ARG A 81 3.34 15.15 -7.14
C ARG A 81 4.16 14.74 -8.38
N ASP A 82 4.95 13.69 -8.27
CA ASP A 82 5.88 13.24 -9.31
C ASP A 82 5.32 12.11 -10.19
N ILE A 83 4.00 11.87 -10.12
CA ILE A 83 3.31 10.81 -10.87
C ILE A 83 3.54 10.89 -12.38
N GLY A 84 3.73 12.09 -12.93
CA GLY A 84 4.03 12.30 -14.35
C GLY A 84 5.39 11.76 -14.79
N ARG A 85 6.33 11.56 -13.84
CA ARG A 85 7.69 11.04 -14.09
C ARG A 85 7.81 9.53 -13.94
N LEU A 86 6.70 8.83 -13.67
CA LEU A 86 6.69 7.37 -13.49
C LEU A 86 7.38 6.59 -14.63
N PRO A 87 7.18 6.92 -15.91
CA PRO A 87 7.85 6.20 -16.99
C PRO A 87 9.38 6.29 -16.91
N GLU A 88 9.91 7.47 -16.60
CA GLU A 88 11.34 7.72 -16.45
C GLU A 88 11.91 6.96 -15.25
N ILE A 89 11.29 7.10 -14.08
CA ILE A 89 11.69 6.43 -12.84
C ILE A 89 11.71 4.91 -13.01
N CYS A 90 10.67 4.34 -13.63
CA CYS A 90 10.62 2.91 -13.92
C CYS A 90 11.70 2.49 -14.91
N HIS A 91 12.00 3.32 -15.91
CA HIS A 91 13.05 3.04 -16.89
C HIS A 91 14.45 3.04 -16.24
N GLU A 92 14.76 4.01 -15.41
CA GLU A 92 16.00 4.10 -14.66
C GLU A 92 16.23 2.91 -13.71
N ALA A 93 15.14 2.35 -13.18
CA ALA A 93 15.20 1.19 -12.29
C ALA A 93 15.33 -0.16 -13.02
N LEU A 94 15.16 -0.22 -14.35
CA LEU A 94 15.20 -1.46 -15.12
C LEU A 94 16.45 -2.31 -14.88
N PRO A 95 17.68 -1.77 -14.82
CA PRO A 95 18.89 -2.58 -14.59
C PRO A 95 18.88 -3.34 -13.27
N ARG A 96 18.14 -2.85 -12.27
CA ARG A 96 18.03 -3.46 -10.93
C ARG A 96 16.77 -4.31 -10.75
N TRP A 97 15.92 -4.39 -11.77
CA TRP A 97 14.58 -4.97 -11.66
C TRP A 97 14.57 -6.41 -11.16
N ASP A 98 15.44 -7.29 -11.68
CA ASP A 98 15.48 -8.71 -11.31
C ASP A 98 15.80 -8.88 -9.82
N GLY A 99 16.78 -8.15 -9.31
CA GLY A 99 17.14 -8.13 -7.89
C GLY A 99 16.00 -7.60 -7.01
N MET A 100 15.37 -6.49 -7.42
CA MET A 100 14.24 -5.90 -6.71
C MET A 100 13.04 -6.86 -6.66
N ALA A 101 12.72 -7.53 -7.76
CA ALA A 101 11.61 -8.48 -7.85
C ALA A 101 11.83 -9.72 -6.97
N ALA A 102 13.05 -10.26 -6.98
CA ALA A 102 13.43 -11.38 -6.12
C ALA A 102 13.35 -10.99 -4.63
N GLU A 103 13.85 -9.80 -4.28
CA GLU A 103 13.82 -9.29 -2.92
C GLU A 103 12.40 -9.00 -2.46
N ALA A 104 11.54 -8.41 -3.29
CA ALA A 104 10.12 -8.21 -2.99
C ALA A 104 9.44 -9.53 -2.61
N ARG A 105 9.70 -10.60 -3.38
CA ARG A 105 9.15 -11.93 -3.10
C ARG A 105 9.70 -12.51 -1.80
N ARG A 106 11.02 -12.39 -1.56
CA ARG A 106 11.68 -12.87 -0.33
C ARG A 106 11.11 -12.19 0.91
N VAL A 107 11.01 -10.85 0.87
CA VAL A 107 10.44 -10.05 1.97
C VAL A 107 8.98 -10.41 2.22
N TRP A 108 8.19 -10.61 1.15
CA TRP A 108 6.81 -11.05 1.32
C TRP A 108 6.74 -12.41 2.04
N GLN A 109 7.55 -13.38 1.62
CA GLN A 109 7.59 -14.70 2.25
C GLN A 109 7.98 -14.64 3.72
N GLU A 110 8.98 -13.80 4.03
CA GLU A 110 9.52 -13.70 5.39
C GLU A 110 8.61 -12.93 6.36
N TRP A 111 7.90 -11.89 5.88
CA TRP A 111 7.19 -10.96 6.75
C TRP A 111 5.66 -10.97 6.60
N PHE A 112 5.14 -11.18 5.38
CA PHE A 112 3.73 -10.98 5.05
C PHE A 112 3.00 -12.27 4.67
N SER A 113 3.71 -13.38 4.50
CA SER A 113 3.08 -14.68 4.32
C SER A 113 2.35 -15.13 5.60
N PRO A 114 1.44 -16.10 5.53
CA PRO A 114 0.81 -16.67 6.73
C PRO A 114 1.83 -17.14 7.77
N ALA A 115 2.97 -17.68 7.34
CA ALA A 115 4.05 -18.10 8.23
C ALA A 115 4.86 -16.93 8.79
N GLY A 116 5.06 -15.86 7.99
CA GLY A 116 5.83 -14.66 8.36
C GLY A 116 5.07 -13.68 9.25
N MET A 117 3.74 -13.71 9.25
CA MET A 117 2.90 -12.73 9.94
C MET A 117 3.22 -12.60 11.45
N GLY A 118 3.60 -13.71 12.09
CA GLY A 118 3.99 -13.69 13.51
C GLY A 118 5.24 -12.85 13.76
N LYS A 119 6.20 -12.85 12.84
CA LYS A 119 7.41 -12.00 12.89
C LYS A 119 7.04 -10.52 12.77
N LEU A 120 6.18 -10.17 11.82
CA LEU A 120 5.71 -8.80 11.61
C LEU A 120 5.02 -8.25 12.86
N VAL A 121 4.08 -9.02 13.43
CA VAL A 121 3.36 -8.61 14.64
C VAL A 121 4.31 -8.40 15.81
N ARG A 122 5.24 -9.33 16.04
CA ARG A 122 6.23 -9.23 17.12
C ARG A 122 7.11 -7.97 16.94
N SER A 123 7.70 -7.79 15.76
CA SER A 123 8.54 -6.63 15.45
C SER A 123 7.79 -5.31 15.63
N SER A 124 6.53 -5.24 15.20
CA SER A 124 5.70 -4.04 15.36
C SER A 124 5.40 -3.75 16.84
N ILE A 125 5.15 -4.78 17.65
CA ILE A 125 4.94 -4.61 19.10
C ILE A 125 6.23 -4.12 19.78
N GLU A 126 7.37 -4.70 19.43
CA GLU A 126 8.67 -4.30 19.95
C GLU A 126 9.01 -2.85 19.58
N ASP A 127 8.74 -2.45 18.36
CA ASP A 127 8.95 -1.09 17.89
C ASP A 127 8.04 -0.09 18.64
N ILE A 128 6.75 -0.39 18.78
CA ILE A 128 5.81 0.42 19.57
C ILE A 128 6.29 0.54 21.02
N ARG A 129 6.77 -0.55 21.63
CA ARG A 129 7.28 -0.51 23.03
C ARG A 129 8.52 0.34 23.15
N ARG A 130 9.41 0.32 22.14
CA ARG A 130 10.66 1.09 22.12
C ARG A 130 10.39 2.60 21.89
N THR A 131 9.45 2.92 21.02
CA THR A 131 9.13 4.31 20.62
C THR A 131 8.09 4.95 21.52
N ARG A 132 7.53 4.22 22.48
CA ARG A 132 6.52 4.69 23.39
C ARG A 132 7.12 5.63 24.44
N HIS A 133 6.80 6.93 24.34
CA HIS A 133 7.30 7.96 25.27
C HIS A 133 6.43 8.16 26.51
N PHE A 134 5.16 7.72 26.51
CA PHE A 134 4.19 7.94 27.58
C PHE A 134 3.55 6.64 28.06
N GLY A 135 3.12 6.62 29.33
CA GLY A 135 2.39 5.50 29.91
C GLY A 135 1.01 5.28 29.26
N GLU A 136 0.44 4.09 29.45
CA GLU A 136 -0.84 3.70 28.85
C GLU A 136 -2.00 4.64 29.20
N GLY A 137 -2.03 5.17 30.44
CA GLY A 137 -3.04 6.14 30.88
C GLY A 137 -3.08 7.41 30.05
N PHE A 138 -1.93 7.91 29.59
CA PHE A 138 -1.85 9.09 28.73
C PHE A 138 -2.48 8.84 27.35
N TYR A 139 -2.22 7.67 26.75
CA TYR A 139 -2.81 7.32 25.47
C TYR A 139 -4.31 7.03 25.58
N ARG A 140 -4.77 6.46 26.69
CA ARG A 140 -6.21 6.24 26.96
C ARG A 140 -6.98 7.56 27.09
N LEU A 141 -6.44 8.54 27.78
CA LEU A 141 -7.05 9.87 27.90
C LEU A 141 -7.12 10.63 26.58
N GLY A 142 -6.08 10.50 25.73
CA GLY A 142 -6.05 11.16 24.42
C GLY A 142 -6.88 10.47 23.32
N TRP A 143 -7.28 9.20 23.52
CA TRP A 143 -7.96 8.41 22.50
C TRP A 143 -9.32 9.00 22.06
N PRO A 144 -10.24 9.44 22.96
CA PRO A 144 -11.51 10.02 22.56
C PRO A 144 -11.34 11.27 21.69
N LEU A 145 -10.39 12.14 22.04
CA LEU A 145 -10.08 13.36 21.29
C LEU A 145 -9.54 13.05 19.90
N ARG A 146 -8.59 12.11 19.76
CA ARG A 146 -8.04 11.70 18.47
C ARG A 146 -9.09 11.05 17.58
N ARG A 147 -9.97 10.22 18.15
CA ARG A 147 -11.08 9.60 17.44
C ARG A 147 -12.07 10.64 16.93
N SER A 148 -12.41 11.64 17.72
CA SER A 148 -13.32 12.71 17.31
C SER A 148 -12.75 13.55 16.17
N VAL A 149 -11.45 13.89 16.21
CA VAL A 149 -10.78 14.64 15.14
C VAL A 149 -10.68 13.80 13.85
N ALA A 150 -10.36 12.51 13.96
CA ALA A 150 -10.29 11.62 12.80
C ALA A 150 -11.67 11.45 12.13
N ASN A 151 -12.73 11.23 12.93
CA ASN A 151 -14.09 11.12 12.44
C ASN A 151 -14.58 12.44 11.79
N PHE A 152 -14.26 13.59 12.38
CA PHE A 152 -14.60 14.89 11.79
C PHE A 152 -13.96 15.11 10.43
N ARG A 153 -12.67 14.77 10.27
CA ARG A 153 -11.98 14.87 8.98
C ARG A 153 -12.59 13.95 7.91
N GLN A 154 -12.97 12.72 8.26
CA GLN A 154 -13.64 11.81 7.34
C GLN A 154 -15.02 12.33 6.92
N THR A 155 -15.82 12.82 7.88
CA THR A 155 -17.15 13.35 7.62
C THR A 155 -17.09 14.60 6.75
N ALA A 156 -16.15 15.51 7.02
CA ALA A 156 -15.91 16.71 6.20
C ALA A 156 -15.48 16.36 4.78
N ALA A 157 -14.57 15.40 4.60
CA ALA A 157 -14.14 14.94 3.28
C ALA A 157 -15.29 14.33 2.47
N HIS A 158 -16.17 13.56 3.10
CA HIS A 158 -17.37 13.01 2.46
C HIS A 158 -18.40 14.10 2.10
N ALA A 159 -18.57 15.12 2.93
CA ALA A 159 -19.46 16.24 2.63
C ALA A 159 -18.96 17.04 1.41
N VAL A 160 -17.66 17.35 1.35
CA VAL A 160 -17.05 18.04 0.20
C VAL A 160 -17.14 17.22 -1.09
N SER A 161 -16.94 15.91 -1.01
CA SER A 161 -17.05 15.04 -2.19
C SER A 161 -18.49 14.95 -2.74
N ARG A 162 -19.50 15.03 -1.87
CA ARG A 162 -20.92 15.06 -2.29
C ARG A 162 -21.30 16.38 -2.96
N LEU A 163 -20.75 17.49 -2.49
CA LEU A 163 -20.99 18.81 -3.11
C LEU A 163 -20.35 18.89 -4.50
N ARG A 164 -19.13 18.35 -4.70
CA ARG A 164 -18.46 18.29 -6.01
C ARG A 164 -19.15 17.38 -7.05
N ARG A 165 -20.00 16.45 -6.63
CA ARG A 165 -20.76 15.59 -7.56
C ARG A 165 -22.10 16.17 -7.99
N ARG A 166 -22.52 17.30 -7.40
CA ARG A 166 -23.80 17.98 -7.70
C ARG A 166 -23.60 19.28 -8.53
N SER A 167 -22.36 19.69 -8.75
CA SER A 167 -21.94 20.72 -9.69
C SER A 167 -21.33 20.08 -10.95
#